data_f2449fb076ae1cce14ad58795651fb44
#
_entry.id   f2449fb076ae1cce14ad58795651fb44
#
_cell.length_a   1.000
_cell.length_b   1.000
_cell.length_c   1.000
_cell.angle_alpha   90.00
_cell.angle_beta   90.00
_cell.angle_gamma   90.00
#
_symmetry.space_group_name_H-M   'P 1'
#
loop_
_entity.id
_entity.type
_entity.pdbx_description
1 polymer ?
#
loop_
_entity_poly.entity_id
_entity_poly.type
_entity_poly.pdbx_seq_one_letter_code
_entity_poly.pdbx_strand_id
1 'polypeptide(L)'
;MGSIAFAQDLEPKGKIKEPQKIGEKMHNAFLSKRMTMATYQRDSLHLLNIAFNKDTTERGLNFRDLQSKHWDLMAKHANLEEKYKGLEQDHIEMNEKYTALIRSSLNKTEQLNMALREKGEQLLERERKLAILEGLIREQDSITNALNNVIKKALLSFKSDEISVEMKNGKVYVSMSDKLLFKSGSADVEEKGLEALKKLAEVLNKNKDVAVMIEGHTDNVPIKTAQFKDNWDLSVARATNIVRMLDEVHKVDAKTLTAAGKGEYTPKASNETAEGRAKNRRTEIILSPKLDELYKLINKK
;
A
#
# COMPACT_ATOMS: atom_id res chain seq x y z
N MET A 1 -4.92 17.51 -20.81
CA MET A 1 -3.53 17.43 -21.34
C MET A 1 -2.73 18.50 -20.63
N GLY A 2 -1.99 18.15 -19.61
CA GLY A 2 -1.12 19.01 -18.82
C GLY A 2 0.22 18.32 -18.70
N SER A 3 1.19 18.77 -19.51
CA SER A 3 2.58 18.31 -19.49
C SER A 3 3.21 18.70 -18.16
N ILE A 4 3.56 17.72 -17.35
CA ILE A 4 4.47 17.91 -16.22
C ILE A 4 5.88 17.82 -16.80
N ALA A 5 6.54 18.99 -16.88
CA ALA A 5 7.94 19.09 -17.24
C ALA A 5 8.79 18.52 -16.09
N PHE A 6 9.54 17.47 -16.38
CA PHE A 6 10.59 16.94 -15.52
C PHE A 6 11.70 17.98 -15.36
N ALA A 7 11.99 18.35 -14.12
CA ALA A 7 13.18 19.11 -13.78
C ALA A 7 14.41 18.24 -14.03
N GLN A 8 15.19 18.62 -15.05
CA GLN A 8 16.48 18.04 -15.35
C GLN A 8 17.52 18.44 -14.31
N ASP A 9 18.35 17.49 -13.99
CA ASP A 9 19.57 17.47 -13.23
C ASP A 9 20.31 18.81 -13.10
N LEU A 10 20.37 19.33 -11.85
CA LEU A 10 21.40 20.26 -11.41
C LEU A 10 22.39 19.48 -10.55
N GLU A 11 23.39 18.88 -11.20
CA GLU A 11 24.62 18.49 -10.51
C GLU A 11 25.33 19.75 -9.98
N PRO A 12 25.69 19.81 -8.69
CA PRO A 12 26.54 20.89 -8.19
C PRO A 12 27.98 20.62 -8.63
N LYS A 13 28.39 21.17 -9.78
CA LYS A 13 29.80 21.30 -10.15
C LYS A 13 30.42 22.40 -9.30
N GLY A 14 31.09 22.04 -8.22
CA GLY A 14 31.86 22.95 -7.42
C GLY A 14 32.67 22.21 -6.36
N LYS A 15 33.90 21.78 -6.71
CA LYS A 15 34.90 21.42 -5.70
C LYS A 15 35.20 22.66 -4.88
N ILE A 16 34.70 22.75 -3.66
CA ILE A 16 35.06 23.77 -2.66
C ILE A 16 36.52 23.48 -2.28
N LYS A 17 37.43 24.31 -2.79
CA LYS A 17 38.85 24.29 -2.38
C LYS A 17 38.92 24.73 -0.93
N GLU A 18 39.62 23.95 -0.09
CA GLU A 18 39.84 24.21 1.35
C GLU A 18 40.50 25.58 1.57
N PRO A 19 39.83 26.57 2.23
CA PRO A 19 40.43 27.86 2.55
C PRO A 19 41.28 27.84 3.86
N GLN A 20 41.32 26.69 4.57
CA GLN A 20 41.83 26.66 5.97
C GLN A 20 43.36 26.74 6.12
N LYS A 21 44.18 26.30 5.18
CA LYS A 21 45.64 26.23 5.37
C LYS A 21 46.42 27.57 5.26
N ILE A 22 45.87 28.56 4.58
CA ILE A 22 46.55 29.84 4.34
C ILE A 22 46.36 30.77 5.55
N GLY A 23 45.19 30.75 6.19
CA GLY A 23 44.92 31.57 7.40
C GLY A 23 45.79 31.21 8.60
N GLU A 24 46.00 29.91 8.87
CA GLU A 24 46.81 29.43 9.99
C GLU A 24 48.30 29.84 9.89
N LYS A 25 48.90 29.74 8.70
CA LYS A 25 50.30 30.13 8.51
C LYS A 25 50.52 31.64 8.71
N MET A 26 49.60 32.48 8.25
CA MET A 26 49.70 33.94 8.43
C MET A 26 49.45 34.33 9.88
N HIS A 27 48.53 33.67 10.56
CA HIS A 27 48.22 33.91 11.98
C HIS A 27 49.41 33.55 12.89
N ASN A 28 50.02 32.37 12.69
CA ASN A 28 51.19 31.95 13.47
C ASN A 28 52.46 32.84 13.22
N ALA A 29 52.68 33.33 12.02
CA ALA A 29 53.75 34.25 11.72
C ALA A 29 53.53 35.64 12.38
N PHE A 30 52.28 36.11 12.47
CA PHE A 30 51.93 37.36 13.15
C PHE A 30 52.13 37.23 14.66
N LEU A 31 51.70 36.15 15.31
CA LEU A 31 51.89 35.87 16.72
C LEU A 31 53.39 35.76 17.09
N SER A 32 54.20 35.04 16.29
CA SER A 32 55.65 34.94 16.50
C SER A 32 56.37 36.31 16.47
N LYS A 33 55.98 37.17 15.53
CA LYS A 33 56.55 38.53 15.41
C LYS A 33 56.16 39.44 16.59
N ARG A 34 54.95 39.30 17.16
CA ARG A 34 54.49 40.03 18.37
C ARG A 34 55.21 39.55 19.61
N MET A 35 55.48 38.24 19.78
CA MET A 35 56.22 37.70 20.91
C MET A 35 57.69 38.20 20.94
N THR A 36 58.40 38.29 19.81
CA THR A 36 59.75 38.83 19.78
C THR A 36 59.82 40.30 20.07
N MET A 37 58.83 41.09 19.67
CA MET A 37 58.76 42.53 20.04
C MET A 37 58.49 42.72 21.54
N ALA A 38 57.60 41.90 22.13
CA ALA A 38 57.30 41.98 23.57
C ALA A 38 58.49 41.62 24.45
N THR A 39 59.31 40.62 24.05
CA THR A 39 60.54 40.27 24.78
C THR A 39 61.59 41.35 24.71
N TYR A 40 61.80 42.00 23.59
CA TYR A 40 62.74 43.10 23.45
C TYR A 40 62.34 44.32 24.31
N GLN A 41 61.04 44.65 24.32
CA GLN A 41 60.52 45.75 25.16
C GLN A 41 60.62 45.41 26.65
N ARG A 42 60.42 44.19 27.08
CA ARG A 42 60.58 43.72 28.44
C ARG A 42 62.02 43.95 28.97
N ASP A 43 62.99 43.49 28.15
CA ASP A 43 64.43 43.58 28.55
C ASP A 43 64.92 44.99 28.58
N SER A 44 64.50 45.91 27.71
CA SER A 44 64.79 47.33 27.72
C SER A 44 64.19 48.01 28.96
N LEU A 45 62.93 47.69 29.33
CA LEU A 45 62.32 48.24 30.55
C LEU A 45 62.97 47.76 31.84
N HIS A 46 63.50 46.50 31.84
CA HIS A 46 64.22 45.98 33.02
C HIS A 46 65.50 46.72 33.31
N LEU A 47 66.28 47.13 32.30
CA LEU A 47 67.49 47.93 32.44
C LEU A 47 67.17 49.35 32.92
N LEU A 48 66.13 50.00 32.47
CA LEU A 48 65.65 51.27 32.92
C LEU A 48 65.12 51.19 34.37
N ASN A 49 64.50 50.08 34.78
CA ASN A 49 63.99 49.83 36.12
C ASN A 49 65.13 49.91 37.20
N ILE A 50 66.29 49.29 36.92
CA ILE A 50 67.43 49.28 37.78
C ILE A 50 67.99 50.69 38.03
N ALA A 51 67.99 51.55 36.99
CA ALA A 51 68.51 52.93 37.07
C ALA A 51 67.56 53.86 37.86
N PHE A 52 66.24 53.72 37.72
CA PHE A 52 65.26 54.60 38.36
C PHE A 52 64.81 54.20 39.77
N ASN A 53 65.05 52.94 40.19
CA ASN A 53 64.75 52.51 41.57
C ASN A 53 65.63 53.21 42.65
N LYS A 54 66.70 53.91 42.27
CA LYS A 54 67.54 54.69 43.13
C LYS A 54 67.17 56.17 43.19
N ASP A 55 66.30 56.64 42.31
CA ASP A 55 65.95 58.09 42.27
C ASP A 55 64.67 58.34 43.10
N THR A 56 64.77 59.14 44.12
CA THR A 56 63.68 59.58 45.02
C THR A 56 63.01 60.87 44.55
N THR A 57 63.38 61.37 43.40
CA THR A 57 62.82 62.56 42.78
C THR A 57 61.41 62.29 42.17
N GLU A 58 60.71 63.39 41.78
CA GLU A 58 59.42 63.35 41.09
C GLU A 58 59.44 62.36 39.81
N ARG A 59 60.56 62.23 39.13
CA ARG A 59 60.79 61.30 38.02
C ARG A 59 60.70 59.83 38.47
N GLY A 60 61.28 59.52 39.63
CA GLY A 60 61.22 58.14 40.16
C GLY A 60 59.82 57.76 40.60
N LEU A 61 59.02 58.74 41.11
CA LEU A 61 57.62 58.50 41.43
C LEU A 61 56.76 58.19 40.16
N ASN A 62 56.94 59.00 39.12
CA ASN A 62 56.29 58.85 37.86
C ASN A 62 56.69 57.52 37.18
N PHE A 63 57.93 57.07 37.32
CA PHE A 63 58.38 55.76 36.81
C PHE A 63 57.72 54.64 37.55
N ARG A 64 57.55 54.67 38.85
CA ARG A 64 56.84 53.61 39.60
C ARG A 64 55.36 53.52 39.23
N ASP A 65 54.72 54.67 38.99
CA ASP A 65 53.34 54.69 38.49
C ASP A 65 53.25 54.05 37.10
N LEU A 66 54.18 54.41 36.22
CA LEU A 66 54.26 53.82 34.89
C LEU A 66 54.55 52.31 34.93
N GLN A 67 55.40 51.90 35.85
CA GLN A 67 55.72 50.50 36.09
C GLN A 67 54.49 49.72 36.57
N SER A 68 53.69 50.26 37.51
CA SER A 68 52.46 49.71 38.01
C SER A 68 51.45 49.55 36.85
N LYS A 69 51.29 50.57 36.05
CA LYS A 69 50.41 50.54 34.85
C LYS A 69 50.89 49.53 33.85
N HIS A 70 52.18 49.34 33.66
CA HIS A 70 52.73 48.31 32.77
C HIS A 70 52.39 46.90 33.27
N TRP A 71 52.56 46.65 34.58
CA TRP A 71 52.21 45.35 35.15
C TRP A 71 50.69 45.05 35.03
N ASP A 72 49.84 46.05 35.26
CA ASP A 72 48.41 45.93 35.03
C ASP A 72 48.06 45.64 33.59
N LEU A 73 48.75 46.27 32.65
CA LEU A 73 48.54 46.06 31.24
C LEU A 73 49.00 44.63 30.81
N MET A 74 50.12 44.16 31.36
CA MET A 74 50.64 42.81 31.14
C MET A 74 49.66 41.75 31.69
N ALA A 75 49.08 41.97 32.87
CA ALA A 75 48.07 41.09 33.44
C ALA A 75 46.79 41.03 32.58
N LYS A 76 46.35 42.21 32.12
CA LYS A 76 45.20 42.30 31.19
C LYS A 76 45.49 41.60 29.85
N HIS A 77 46.70 41.75 29.34
CA HIS A 77 47.13 41.09 28.11
C HIS A 77 47.12 39.54 28.25
N ALA A 78 47.70 39.05 29.36
CA ALA A 78 47.70 37.62 29.63
C ALA A 78 46.27 37.05 29.77
N ASN A 79 45.39 37.78 30.47
CA ASN A 79 43.95 37.38 30.58
C ASN A 79 43.28 37.39 29.21
N LEU A 80 43.57 38.38 28.36
CA LEU A 80 43.01 38.44 27.00
C LEU A 80 43.52 37.33 26.10
N GLU A 81 44.81 36.98 26.23
CA GLU A 81 45.39 35.83 25.52
C GLU A 81 44.72 34.48 25.91
N GLU A 82 44.48 34.31 27.21
CA GLU A 82 43.78 33.11 27.70
C GLU A 82 42.35 33.03 27.15
N LYS A 83 41.61 34.15 27.20
CA LYS A 83 40.27 34.25 26.63
C LYS A 83 40.26 34.00 25.11
N TYR A 84 41.26 34.53 24.40
CA TYR A 84 41.40 34.32 22.98
C TYR A 84 41.64 32.87 22.65
N LYS A 85 42.51 32.18 23.39
CA LYS A 85 42.73 30.71 23.22
C LYS A 85 41.47 29.91 23.52
N GLY A 86 40.74 30.29 24.57
CA GLY A 86 39.45 29.65 24.86
C GLY A 86 38.46 29.78 23.72
N LEU A 87 38.32 31.02 23.21
CA LEU A 87 37.40 31.31 22.09
C LEU A 87 37.83 30.58 20.78
N GLU A 88 39.12 30.49 20.55
CA GLU A 88 39.66 29.74 19.40
C GLU A 88 39.30 28.24 19.50
N GLN A 89 39.43 27.64 20.70
CA GLN A 89 39.05 26.29 20.96
C GLN A 89 37.55 26.06 20.76
N ASP A 90 36.72 26.93 21.32
CA ASP A 90 35.26 26.90 21.15
C ASP A 90 34.86 27.00 19.67
N HIS A 91 35.56 27.85 18.92
CA HIS A 91 35.34 28.00 17.49
C HIS A 91 35.65 26.73 16.70
N ILE A 92 36.77 26.05 17.04
CA ILE A 92 37.16 24.79 16.44
C ILE A 92 36.08 23.71 16.71
N GLU A 93 35.69 23.59 18.01
CA GLU A 93 34.66 22.60 18.40
C GLU A 93 33.33 22.85 17.71
N MET A 94 32.91 24.12 17.62
CA MET A 94 31.67 24.49 16.92
C MET A 94 31.74 24.15 15.44
N ASN A 95 32.88 24.39 14.80
CA ASN A 95 33.08 24.09 13.38
C ASN A 95 33.05 22.59 13.09
N GLU A 96 33.60 21.78 14.01
CA GLU A 96 33.51 20.31 13.93
C GLU A 96 32.05 19.83 14.05
N LYS A 97 31.32 20.36 15.05
CA LYS A 97 29.89 20.06 15.25
C LYS A 97 29.06 20.46 14.03
N TYR A 98 29.32 21.63 13.47
CA TYR A 98 28.64 22.10 12.26
C TYR A 98 28.91 21.21 11.06
N THR A 99 30.16 20.80 10.87
CA THR A 99 30.57 19.89 9.78
C THR A 99 29.93 18.51 9.92
N ALA A 100 29.88 17.98 11.15
CA ALA A 100 29.21 16.72 11.44
C ALA A 100 27.70 16.78 11.18
N LEU A 101 27.07 17.91 11.55
CA LEU A 101 25.65 18.13 11.31
C LEU A 101 25.33 18.20 9.81
N ILE A 102 26.15 18.90 9.02
CA ILE A 102 25.99 18.95 7.56
C ILE A 102 26.09 17.54 6.95
N ARG A 103 27.10 16.77 7.32
CA ARG A 103 27.27 15.39 6.84
C ARG A 103 26.06 14.52 7.20
N SER A 104 25.60 14.60 8.44
CA SER A 104 24.41 13.86 8.89
C SER A 104 23.14 14.27 8.12
N SER A 105 22.97 15.58 7.86
CA SER A 105 21.84 16.10 7.10
C SER A 105 21.86 15.64 5.63
N LEU A 106 23.03 15.66 4.99
CA LEU A 106 23.21 15.19 3.62
C LEU A 106 22.88 13.69 3.50
N ASN A 107 23.42 12.87 4.41
CA ASN A 107 23.13 11.43 4.42
C ASN A 107 21.64 11.14 4.61
N LYS A 108 20.97 11.87 5.52
CA LYS A 108 19.52 11.74 5.69
C LYS A 108 18.74 12.13 4.44
N THR A 109 19.17 13.18 3.77
CA THR A 109 18.54 13.65 2.53
C THR A 109 18.69 12.62 1.41
N GLU A 110 19.87 12.01 1.26
CA GLU A 110 20.08 10.92 0.29
C GLU A 110 19.22 9.70 0.60
N GLN A 111 19.19 9.26 1.85
CA GLN A 111 18.34 8.14 2.28
C GLN A 111 16.85 8.43 2.01
N LEU A 112 16.39 9.65 2.29
CA LEU A 112 15.02 10.07 2.03
C LEU A 112 14.70 10.07 0.53
N ASN A 113 15.62 10.58 -0.29
CA ASN A 113 15.47 10.59 -1.74
C ASN A 113 15.40 9.18 -2.33
N MET A 114 16.24 8.25 -1.84
CA MET A 114 16.16 6.85 -2.25
C MET A 114 14.83 6.21 -1.85
N ALA A 115 14.39 6.43 -0.61
CA ALA A 115 13.10 5.93 -0.13
C ALA A 115 11.92 6.51 -0.92
N LEU A 116 11.97 7.80 -1.29
CA LEU A 116 10.95 8.45 -2.12
C LEU A 116 10.91 7.86 -3.54
N ARG A 117 12.06 7.60 -4.15
CA ARG A 117 12.13 6.93 -5.47
C ARG A 117 11.52 5.54 -5.41
N GLU A 118 11.91 4.73 -4.43
CA GLU A 118 11.36 3.39 -4.23
C GLU A 118 9.83 3.41 -4.03
N LYS A 119 9.35 4.35 -3.21
CA LYS A 119 7.89 4.53 -3.00
C LYS A 119 7.17 5.00 -4.27
N GLY A 120 7.81 5.85 -5.05
CA GLY A 120 7.29 6.29 -6.35
C GLY A 120 7.13 5.12 -7.33
N GLU A 121 8.14 4.24 -7.43
CA GLU A 121 8.08 3.04 -8.27
C GLU A 121 6.99 2.06 -7.79
N GLN A 122 6.88 1.84 -6.47
CA GLN A 122 5.83 1.01 -5.90
C GLN A 122 4.43 1.56 -6.17
N LEU A 123 4.24 2.88 -6.09
CA LEU A 123 2.97 3.52 -6.43
C LEU A 123 2.61 3.33 -7.90
N LEU A 124 3.55 3.57 -8.80
CA LEU A 124 3.34 3.39 -10.25
C LEU A 124 2.96 1.94 -10.59
N GLU A 125 3.61 0.97 -9.95
CA GLU A 125 3.27 -0.44 -10.13
C GLU A 125 1.86 -0.77 -9.62
N ARG A 126 1.49 -0.22 -8.45
CA ARG A 126 0.13 -0.40 -7.90
C ARG A 126 -0.93 0.25 -8.78
N GLU A 127 -0.69 1.44 -9.32
CA GLU A 127 -1.61 2.11 -10.25
C GLU A 127 -1.81 1.30 -11.52
N ARG A 128 -0.75 0.71 -12.08
CA ARG A 128 -0.86 -0.19 -13.23
C ARG A 128 -1.71 -1.42 -12.91
N LYS A 129 -1.48 -2.05 -11.75
CA LYS A 129 -2.28 -3.20 -11.31
C LYS A 129 -3.75 -2.83 -11.09
N LEU A 130 -4.02 -1.67 -10.49
CA LEU A 130 -5.39 -1.17 -10.33
C LEU A 130 -6.08 -0.95 -11.66
N ALA A 131 -5.43 -0.30 -12.63
CA ALA A 131 -6.00 -0.09 -13.95
C ALA A 131 -6.34 -1.41 -14.68
N ILE A 132 -5.48 -2.43 -14.55
CA ILE A 132 -5.74 -3.77 -15.07
C ILE A 132 -6.97 -4.39 -14.38
N LEU A 133 -7.01 -4.37 -13.04
CA LEU A 133 -8.15 -4.91 -12.27
C LEU A 133 -9.46 -4.23 -12.60
N GLU A 134 -9.48 -2.92 -12.73
CA GLU A 134 -10.67 -2.17 -13.14
C GLU A 134 -11.12 -2.55 -14.57
N GLY A 135 -10.19 -2.79 -15.47
CA GLY A 135 -10.47 -3.30 -16.81
C GLY A 135 -11.16 -4.67 -16.74
N LEU A 136 -10.63 -5.59 -15.93
CA LEU A 136 -11.15 -6.93 -15.73
C LEU A 136 -12.56 -6.92 -15.12
N ILE A 137 -12.81 -6.08 -14.14
CA ILE A 137 -14.13 -5.93 -13.51
C ILE A 137 -15.14 -5.45 -14.55
N ARG A 138 -14.80 -4.43 -15.35
CA ARG A 138 -15.68 -3.93 -16.43
C ARG A 138 -16.01 -4.99 -17.46
N GLU A 139 -15.04 -5.81 -17.85
CA GLU A 139 -15.24 -6.91 -18.79
C GLU A 139 -16.13 -8.00 -18.18
N GLN A 140 -15.88 -8.41 -16.93
CA GLN A 140 -16.74 -9.34 -16.20
C GLN A 140 -18.17 -8.84 -16.11
N ASP A 141 -18.37 -7.58 -15.74
CA ASP A 141 -19.70 -6.96 -15.65
C ASP A 141 -20.41 -6.95 -17.03
N SER A 142 -19.68 -6.66 -18.09
CA SER A 142 -20.22 -6.68 -19.46
C SER A 142 -20.70 -8.09 -19.84
N ILE A 143 -19.86 -9.10 -19.65
CA ILE A 143 -20.20 -10.51 -19.96
C ILE A 143 -21.38 -10.98 -19.10
N THR A 144 -21.36 -10.67 -17.80
CA THR A 144 -22.43 -11.06 -16.86
C THR A 144 -23.77 -10.39 -17.23
N ASN A 145 -23.75 -9.11 -17.62
CA ASN A 145 -24.95 -8.39 -18.06
C ASN A 145 -25.51 -8.99 -19.36
N ALA A 146 -24.65 -9.28 -20.33
CA ALA A 146 -25.04 -9.93 -21.57
C ALA A 146 -25.70 -11.29 -21.32
N LEU A 147 -25.06 -12.13 -20.49
CA LEU A 147 -25.58 -13.44 -20.09
C LEU A 147 -26.92 -13.33 -19.36
N ASN A 148 -27.06 -12.42 -18.39
CA ASN A 148 -28.30 -12.15 -17.67
C ASN A 148 -29.45 -11.80 -18.64
N ASN A 149 -29.19 -10.92 -19.62
CA ASN A 149 -30.18 -10.51 -20.61
C ASN A 149 -30.62 -11.65 -21.52
N VAL A 150 -29.68 -12.48 -21.97
CA VAL A 150 -29.99 -13.65 -22.81
C VAL A 150 -30.83 -14.67 -22.04
N ILE A 151 -30.47 -14.95 -20.78
CA ILE A 151 -31.22 -15.89 -19.93
C ILE A 151 -32.61 -15.36 -19.62
N LYS A 152 -32.75 -14.08 -19.23
CA LYS A 152 -34.06 -13.48 -19.03
C LYS A 152 -34.96 -13.62 -20.27
N LYS A 153 -34.43 -13.35 -21.46
CA LYS A 153 -35.17 -13.51 -22.71
C LYS A 153 -35.58 -14.97 -22.98
N ALA A 154 -34.68 -15.93 -22.74
CA ALA A 154 -34.96 -17.36 -22.93
C ALA A 154 -36.05 -17.88 -22.00
N LEU A 155 -36.13 -17.34 -20.78
CA LEU A 155 -37.03 -17.78 -19.71
C LEU A 155 -38.29 -16.91 -19.55
N LEU A 156 -38.55 -15.96 -20.45
CA LEU A 156 -39.68 -15.02 -20.38
C LEU A 156 -41.08 -15.72 -20.37
N SER A 157 -41.17 -16.95 -20.87
CA SER A 157 -42.43 -17.70 -20.91
C SER A 157 -42.85 -18.29 -19.58
N PHE A 158 -41.95 -18.30 -18.57
CA PHE A 158 -42.24 -18.79 -17.24
C PHE A 158 -42.71 -17.69 -16.32
N LYS A 159 -43.52 -18.01 -15.31
CA LYS A 159 -44.00 -17.02 -14.33
C LYS A 159 -42.88 -16.63 -13.38
N SER A 160 -42.96 -15.44 -12.83
CA SER A 160 -41.95 -14.90 -11.92
C SER A 160 -41.89 -15.61 -10.56
N ASP A 161 -42.96 -16.30 -10.17
CA ASP A 161 -42.99 -17.17 -8.98
C ASP A 161 -42.45 -18.58 -9.24
N GLU A 162 -42.34 -18.99 -10.51
CA GLU A 162 -41.72 -20.25 -10.95
C GLU A 162 -40.21 -20.08 -11.17
N ILE A 163 -39.79 -18.99 -11.89
CA ILE A 163 -38.39 -18.72 -12.20
C ILE A 163 -38.08 -17.24 -11.97
N SER A 164 -37.02 -16.97 -11.23
CA SER A 164 -36.43 -15.64 -11.11
C SER A 164 -34.97 -15.62 -11.58
N VAL A 165 -34.55 -14.52 -12.22
CA VAL A 165 -33.18 -14.32 -12.69
C VAL A 165 -32.64 -13.04 -12.09
N GLU A 166 -31.63 -13.17 -11.24
CA GLU A 166 -30.99 -12.09 -10.50
C GLU A 166 -29.49 -12.07 -10.82
N MET A 167 -28.90 -10.87 -10.80
CA MET A 167 -27.46 -10.71 -10.91
C MET A 167 -26.90 -10.23 -9.57
N LYS A 168 -25.87 -10.93 -9.07
CA LYS A 168 -25.23 -10.58 -7.80
C LYS A 168 -23.77 -11.01 -7.83
N ASN A 169 -22.88 -10.13 -7.39
CA ASN A 169 -21.44 -10.39 -7.25
C ASN A 169 -20.79 -10.95 -8.54
N GLY A 170 -21.12 -10.36 -9.69
CA GLY A 170 -20.55 -10.78 -10.98
C GLY A 170 -21.01 -12.17 -11.45
N LYS A 171 -22.13 -12.70 -10.91
CA LYS A 171 -22.73 -13.99 -11.27
C LYS A 171 -24.21 -13.81 -11.56
N VAL A 172 -24.76 -14.70 -12.41
CA VAL A 172 -26.20 -14.77 -12.69
C VAL A 172 -26.79 -15.94 -11.91
N TYR A 173 -27.80 -15.66 -11.12
CA TYR A 173 -28.56 -16.64 -10.34
C TYR A 173 -29.91 -16.88 -11.01
N VAL A 174 -30.14 -18.09 -11.45
CA VAL A 174 -31.42 -18.55 -11.97
C VAL A 174 -32.05 -19.40 -10.88
N SER A 175 -33.01 -18.85 -10.16
CA SER A 175 -33.73 -19.56 -9.08
C SER A 175 -35.00 -20.14 -9.65
N MET A 176 -35.14 -21.45 -9.55
CA MET A 176 -36.31 -22.22 -10.00
C MET A 176 -37.02 -22.82 -8.80
N SER A 177 -38.35 -22.66 -8.72
CA SER A 177 -39.11 -23.21 -7.62
C SER A 177 -39.16 -24.76 -7.70
N ASP A 178 -39.19 -25.39 -6.51
CA ASP A 178 -39.32 -26.84 -6.38
C ASP A 178 -40.53 -27.37 -7.13
N LYS A 179 -41.67 -26.68 -7.02
CA LYS A 179 -42.93 -27.05 -7.68
C LYS A 179 -42.85 -27.07 -9.23
N LEU A 180 -41.95 -26.23 -9.79
CA LEU A 180 -41.71 -26.24 -11.25
C LEU A 180 -40.87 -27.46 -11.67
N LEU A 181 -39.85 -27.78 -10.82
CA LEU A 181 -38.81 -28.72 -11.17
C LEU A 181 -39.14 -30.17 -10.80
N PHE A 182 -39.74 -30.41 -9.63
CA PHE A 182 -39.82 -31.74 -9.03
C PHE A 182 -41.22 -32.10 -8.52
N LYS A 183 -41.51 -33.40 -8.52
CA LYS A 183 -42.62 -33.96 -7.73
C LYS A 183 -42.32 -33.83 -6.22
N SER A 184 -43.37 -33.65 -5.41
CA SER A 184 -43.20 -33.55 -3.99
C SER A 184 -42.44 -34.74 -3.40
N GLY A 185 -41.39 -34.50 -2.61
CA GLY A 185 -40.56 -35.54 -2.02
C GLY A 185 -39.70 -36.36 -2.98
N SER A 186 -39.63 -36.01 -4.29
CA SER A 186 -38.84 -36.66 -5.31
C SER A 186 -37.71 -35.76 -5.81
N ALA A 187 -36.73 -36.36 -6.47
CA ALA A 187 -35.72 -35.70 -7.26
C ALA A 187 -35.97 -35.86 -8.78
N ASP A 188 -37.11 -36.48 -9.19
CA ASP A 188 -37.48 -36.64 -10.59
C ASP A 188 -38.03 -35.33 -11.16
N VAL A 189 -37.49 -34.90 -12.30
CA VAL A 189 -37.85 -33.62 -12.92
C VAL A 189 -39.17 -33.72 -13.69
N GLU A 190 -40.07 -32.79 -13.43
CA GLU A 190 -41.36 -32.62 -14.09
C GLU A 190 -41.20 -32.04 -15.50
N GLU A 191 -42.24 -32.28 -16.38
CA GLU A 191 -42.22 -31.86 -17.78
C GLU A 191 -41.97 -30.38 -17.97
N LYS A 192 -42.57 -29.52 -17.14
CA LYS A 192 -42.29 -28.04 -17.15
C LYS A 192 -40.85 -27.71 -16.77
N GLY A 193 -40.29 -28.46 -15.82
CA GLY A 193 -38.87 -28.32 -15.42
C GLY A 193 -37.94 -28.73 -16.57
N LEU A 194 -38.27 -29.80 -17.31
CA LEU A 194 -37.54 -30.21 -18.50
C LEU A 194 -37.50 -29.12 -19.57
N GLU A 195 -38.64 -28.45 -19.80
CA GLU A 195 -38.71 -27.34 -20.77
C GLU A 195 -37.83 -26.16 -20.33
N ALA A 196 -37.86 -25.80 -19.08
CA ALA A 196 -37.05 -24.73 -18.55
C ALA A 196 -35.54 -25.05 -18.64
N LEU A 197 -35.14 -26.30 -18.28
CA LEU A 197 -33.76 -26.76 -18.39
C LEU A 197 -33.28 -26.82 -19.83
N LYS A 198 -34.14 -27.24 -20.77
CA LYS A 198 -33.84 -27.23 -22.21
C LYS A 198 -33.49 -25.83 -22.71
N LYS A 199 -34.35 -24.83 -22.41
CA LYS A 199 -34.09 -23.41 -22.79
C LYS A 199 -32.81 -22.87 -22.17
N LEU A 200 -32.54 -23.19 -20.92
CA LEU A 200 -31.30 -22.81 -20.27
C LEU A 200 -30.07 -23.47 -20.90
N ALA A 201 -30.16 -24.78 -21.22
CA ALA A 201 -29.10 -25.53 -21.87
C ALA A 201 -28.76 -24.97 -23.28
N GLU A 202 -29.75 -24.51 -24.03
CA GLU A 202 -29.53 -23.84 -25.33
C GLU A 202 -28.68 -22.57 -25.19
N VAL A 203 -28.87 -21.81 -24.07
CA VAL A 203 -28.05 -20.65 -23.75
C VAL A 203 -26.64 -21.08 -23.31
N LEU A 204 -26.53 -22.10 -22.47
CA LEU A 204 -25.23 -22.60 -21.96
C LEU A 204 -24.37 -23.14 -23.08
N ASN A 205 -24.95 -23.89 -24.02
CA ASN A 205 -24.25 -24.46 -25.18
C ASN A 205 -23.68 -23.39 -26.13
N LYS A 206 -24.27 -22.19 -26.14
CA LYS A 206 -23.78 -21.02 -26.89
C LYS A 206 -22.72 -20.25 -26.14
N ASN A 207 -22.63 -20.40 -24.80
CA ASN A 207 -21.73 -19.66 -23.91
C ASN A 207 -20.86 -20.65 -23.12
N LYS A 208 -19.89 -21.28 -23.78
CA LYS A 208 -19.07 -22.37 -23.21
C LYS A 208 -18.10 -21.92 -22.09
N ASP A 209 -17.82 -20.64 -22.03
CA ASP A 209 -16.91 -20.04 -21.04
C ASP A 209 -17.62 -19.63 -19.73
N VAL A 210 -18.70 -20.36 -19.40
CA VAL A 210 -19.47 -20.18 -18.18
C VAL A 210 -19.37 -21.43 -17.33
N ALA A 211 -18.93 -21.24 -16.06
CA ALA A 211 -19.04 -22.30 -15.04
C ALA A 211 -20.45 -22.29 -14.46
N VAL A 212 -21.05 -23.47 -14.33
CA VAL A 212 -22.43 -23.66 -13.89
C VAL A 212 -22.44 -24.45 -12.60
N MET A 213 -22.93 -23.86 -11.52
CA MET A 213 -23.15 -24.56 -10.25
C MET A 213 -24.66 -24.70 -10.01
N ILE A 214 -25.12 -25.90 -9.74
CA ILE A 214 -26.50 -26.19 -9.40
C ILE A 214 -26.58 -26.43 -7.90
N GLU A 215 -27.28 -25.55 -7.16
CA GLU A 215 -27.48 -25.68 -5.72
C GLU A 215 -28.93 -26.05 -5.39
N GLY A 216 -29.12 -27.21 -4.76
CA GLY A 216 -30.43 -27.62 -4.22
C GLY A 216 -30.65 -27.05 -2.81
N HIS A 217 -31.85 -26.52 -2.56
CA HIS A 217 -32.29 -26.01 -1.26
C HIS A 217 -33.62 -26.62 -0.87
N THR A 218 -33.81 -26.87 0.42
CA THR A 218 -35.06 -27.33 1.02
C THR A 218 -35.62 -26.30 1.98
N ASP A 219 -36.82 -26.50 2.44
CA ASP A 219 -37.32 -25.90 3.67
C ASP A 219 -36.83 -26.70 4.89
N ASN A 220 -37.27 -26.28 6.10
CA ASN A 220 -36.90 -26.92 7.36
C ASN A 220 -37.81 -28.12 7.74
N VAL A 221 -38.74 -28.56 6.85
CA VAL A 221 -39.55 -29.76 7.10
C VAL A 221 -38.67 -30.99 6.86
N PRO A 222 -38.43 -31.82 7.88
CA PRO A 222 -37.58 -32.99 7.73
C PRO A 222 -38.13 -33.98 6.72
N ILE A 223 -37.31 -34.42 5.79
CA ILE A 223 -37.62 -35.54 4.92
C ILE A 223 -36.93 -36.80 5.45
N LYS A 224 -37.66 -37.92 5.44
CA LYS A 224 -37.10 -39.24 5.72
C LYS A 224 -37.84 -40.30 4.87
N THR A 225 -37.17 -40.76 3.86
CA THR A 225 -37.71 -41.80 2.94
C THR A 225 -36.68 -42.92 2.79
N ALA A 226 -37.02 -43.95 2.06
CA ALA A 226 -36.05 -45.01 1.72
C ALA A 226 -34.88 -44.52 0.87
N GLN A 227 -35.05 -43.42 0.10
CA GLN A 227 -34.06 -42.85 -0.78
C GLN A 227 -33.27 -41.70 -0.13
N PHE A 228 -33.86 -40.93 0.79
CA PHE A 228 -33.27 -39.74 1.37
C PHE A 228 -33.35 -39.83 2.88
N LYS A 229 -32.19 -39.74 3.56
CA LYS A 229 -32.11 -39.75 5.02
C LYS A 229 -32.55 -38.42 5.62
N ASP A 230 -32.24 -37.33 4.98
CA ASP A 230 -32.47 -35.96 5.44
C ASP A 230 -32.55 -34.98 4.25
N ASN A 231 -32.64 -33.69 4.57
CA ASN A 231 -32.68 -32.57 3.64
C ASN A 231 -31.37 -32.38 2.87
N TRP A 232 -30.26 -32.86 3.38
CA TRP A 232 -28.98 -32.83 2.67
C TRP A 232 -29.03 -33.81 1.48
N ASP A 233 -29.40 -35.06 1.73
CA ASP A 233 -29.51 -36.08 0.70
C ASP A 233 -30.47 -35.66 -0.44
N LEU A 234 -31.65 -35.10 -0.08
CA LEU A 234 -32.62 -34.63 -1.05
C LEU A 234 -32.07 -33.49 -1.91
N SER A 235 -31.44 -32.50 -1.27
CA SER A 235 -30.94 -31.30 -1.96
C SER A 235 -29.81 -31.64 -2.94
N VAL A 236 -28.88 -32.53 -2.53
CA VAL A 236 -27.79 -33.01 -3.39
C VAL A 236 -28.32 -33.87 -4.54
N ALA A 237 -29.26 -34.80 -4.28
CA ALA A 237 -29.84 -35.66 -5.31
C ALA A 237 -30.55 -34.82 -6.38
N ARG A 238 -31.32 -33.82 -6.01
CA ARG A 238 -31.96 -32.87 -6.92
C ARG A 238 -30.98 -32.11 -7.80
N ALA A 239 -29.94 -31.55 -7.20
CA ALA A 239 -28.88 -30.86 -7.94
C ALA A 239 -28.17 -31.81 -8.92
N THR A 240 -27.86 -33.04 -8.49
CA THR A 240 -27.17 -34.04 -9.31
C THR A 240 -28.04 -34.50 -10.49
N ASN A 241 -29.34 -34.66 -10.29
CA ASN A 241 -30.25 -35.05 -11.37
C ASN A 241 -30.34 -33.95 -12.44
N ILE A 242 -30.38 -32.68 -12.05
CA ILE A 242 -30.32 -31.57 -13.02
C ILE A 242 -29.00 -31.55 -13.76
N VAL A 243 -27.86 -31.79 -13.09
CA VAL A 243 -26.54 -31.86 -13.74
C VAL A 243 -26.54 -32.98 -14.80
N ARG A 244 -27.03 -34.19 -14.48
CA ARG A 244 -27.14 -35.29 -15.42
C ARG A 244 -28.01 -34.95 -16.62
N MET A 245 -29.15 -34.29 -16.40
CA MET A 245 -30.01 -33.85 -17.50
C MET A 245 -29.32 -32.84 -18.42
N LEU A 246 -28.63 -31.87 -17.85
CA LEU A 246 -27.90 -30.91 -18.66
C LEU A 246 -26.77 -31.56 -19.48
N ASP A 247 -26.06 -32.51 -18.91
CA ASP A 247 -24.97 -33.23 -19.57
C ASP A 247 -25.52 -34.30 -20.57
N GLU A 248 -26.26 -35.30 -20.06
CA GLU A 248 -26.62 -36.49 -20.84
C GLU A 248 -27.66 -36.19 -21.91
N VAL A 249 -28.69 -35.38 -21.59
CA VAL A 249 -29.80 -35.05 -22.48
C VAL A 249 -29.50 -33.82 -23.34
N HIS A 250 -29.01 -32.76 -22.73
CA HIS A 250 -28.85 -31.46 -23.40
C HIS A 250 -27.42 -31.15 -23.85
N LYS A 251 -26.47 -32.10 -23.60
CA LYS A 251 -25.08 -32.03 -24.09
C LYS A 251 -24.32 -30.77 -23.65
N VAL A 252 -24.61 -30.25 -22.45
CA VAL A 252 -23.80 -29.21 -21.81
C VAL A 252 -22.50 -29.85 -21.32
N ASP A 253 -21.37 -29.21 -21.53
CA ASP A 253 -20.06 -29.75 -21.16
C ASP A 253 -19.96 -30.02 -19.64
N ALA A 254 -19.84 -31.32 -19.29
CA ALA A 254 -19.77 -31.81 -17.91
C ALA A 254 -18.63 -31.12 -17.11
N LYS A 255 -17.54 -30.69 -17.76
CA LYS A 255 -16.42 -29.95 -17.12
C LYS A 255 -16.83 -28.61 -16.57
N THR A 256 -17.95 -28.05 -17.02
CA THR A 256 -18.46 -26.78 -16.56
C THR A 256 -19.49 -26.93 -15.46
N LEU A 257 -19.99 -28.13 -15.20
CA LEU A 257 -21.10 -28.40 -14.31
C LEU A 257 -20.61 -28.82 -12.91
N THR A 258 -21.29 -28.32 -11.89
CA THR A 258 -21.06 -28.68 -10.48
C THR A 258 -22.43 -28.85 -9.80
N ALA A 259 -22.63 -29.95 -9.07
CA ALA A 259 -23.79 -30.18 -8.22
C ALA A 259 -23.44 -29.88 -6.76
N ALA A 260 -24.32 -29.17 -6.03
CA ALA A 260 -24.19 -28.91 -4.61
C ALA A 260 -25.54 -28.97 -3.91
N GLY A 261 -25.54 -29.39 -2.66
CA GLY A 261 -26.73 -29.33 -1.79
C GLY A 261 -26.50 -28.40 -0.65
N LYS A 262 -27.50 -27.63 -0.27
CA LYS A 262 -27.48 -26.69 0.89
C LYS A 262 -28.46 -27.13 1.97
N GLY A 263 -29.31 -28.12 1.73
CA GLY A 263 -30.36 -28.51 2.66
C GLY A 263 -31.24 -27.31 3.03
N GLU A 264 -31.59 -27.20 4.30
CA GLU A 264 -32.43 -26.15 4.89
C GLU A 264 -31.66 -24.92 5.39
N TYR A 265 -30.32 -24.93 5.33
CA TYR A 265 -29.43 -24.01 6.06
C TYR A 265 -29.21 -22.65 5.39
N THR A 266 -29.77 -22.43 4.21
CA THR A 266 -29.72 -21.15 3.51
C THR A 266 -31.11 -20.68 3.08
N PRO A 267 -31.99 -20.38 4.04
CA PRO A 267 -33.36 -19.95 3.75
C PRO A 267 -33.39 -18.58 3.10
N LYS A 268 -34.24 -18.40 2.08
CA LYS A 268 -34.50 -17.12 1.40
C LYS A 268 -35.66 -16.35 2.05
N ALA A 269 -36.53 -17.05 2.81
CA ALA A 269 -37.66 -16.52 3.55
C ALA A 269 -37.85 -17.28 4.86
N SER A 270 -38.76 -16.78 5.72
CA SER A 270 -39.10 -17.46 6.98
C SER A 270 -39.70 -18.85 6.72
N ASN A 271 -39.23 -19.84 7.45
CA ASN A 271 -39.80 -21.19 7.42
C ASN A 271 -41.13 -21.34 8.22
N GLU A 272 -41.56 -20.32 8.92
CA GLU A 272 -42.78 -20.33 9.71
C GLU A 272 -44.04 -20.35 8.84
N THR A 273 -43.99 -19.66 7.68
CA THR A 273 -45.13 -19.57 6.77
C THR A 273 -45.02 -20.58 5.63
N ALA A 274 -46.17 -21.04 5.11
CA ALA A 274 -46.18 -21.95 3.96
C ALA A 274 -45.58 -21.32 2.69
N GLU A 275 -45.80 -20.01 2.50
CA GLU A 275 -45.25 -19.21 1.39
C GLU A 275 -43.76 -19.07 1.52
N GLY A 276 -43.23 -18.84 2.72
CA GLY A 276 -41.82 -18.76 2.99
C GLY A 276 -41.10 -20.11 2.73
N ARG A 277 -41.67 -21.20 3.22
CA ARG A 277 -41.17 -22.57 2.92
C ARG A 277 -41.17 -22.85 1.44
N ALA A 278 -42.21 -22.45 0.70
CA ALA A 278 -42.23 -22.61 -0.77
C ALA A 278 -41.11 -21.86 -1.47
N LYS A 279 -40.74 -20.67 -1.00
CA LYS A 279 -39.58 -19.90 -1.51
C LYS A 279 -38.25 -20.55 -1.16
N ASN A 280 -38.16 -21.23 -0.02
CA ASN A 280 -36.95 -21.91 0.42
C ASN A 280 -36.70 -23.19 -0.35
N ARG A 281 -37.80 -23.95 -0.72
CA ARG A 281 -37.71 -25.08 -1.62
C ARG A 281 -37.45 -24.61 -3.04
N ARG A 282 -36.19 -24.55 -3.43
CA ARG A 282 -35.74 -24.06 -4.74
C ARG A 282 -34.47 -24.77 -5.20
N THR A 283 -34.19 -24.63 -6.47
CA THR A 283 -32.86 -24.88 -7.02
C THR A 283 -32.32 -23.61 -7.61
N GLU A 284 -31.12 -23.26 -7.25
CA GLU A 284 -30.38 -22.12 -7.79
C GLU A 284 -29.34 -22.63 -8.80
N ILE A 285 -29.43 -22.15 -10.05
CA ILE A 285 -28.41 -22.38 -11.07
C ILE A 285 -27.58 -21.12 -11.17
N ILE A 286 -26.34 -21.22 -10.72
CA ILE A 286 -25.42 -20.11 -10.57
C ILE A 286 -24.44 -20.14 -11.72
N LEU A 287 -24.46 -19.11 -12.53
CA LEU A 287 -23.66 -18.99 -13.74
C LEU A 287 -22.53 -17.98 -13.49
N SER A 288 -21.31 -18.46 -13.58
CA SER A 288 -20.10 -17.66 -13.33
C SER A 288 -19.26 -17.65 -14.60
N PRO A 289 -19.03 -16.47 -15.22
CA PRO A 289 -18.07 -16.38 -16.33
C PRO A 289 -16.68 -16.86 -15.88
N LYS A 290 -16.03 -17.68 -16.72
CA LYS A 290 -14.64 -18.10 -16.46
C LYS A 290 -13.71 -16.93 -16.80
N LEU A 291 -12.93 -16.51 -15.82
CA LEU A 291 -11.95 -15.42 -15.95
C LEU A 291 -10.51 -15.94 -16.02
N ASP A 292 -10.33 -17.22 -16.35
CA ASP A 292 -9.01 -17.89 -16.29
C ASP A 292 -7.96 -17.23 -17.20
N GLU A 293 -8.37 -16.72 -18.35
CA GLU A 293 -7.45 -15.99 -19.25
C GLU A 293 -7.03 -14.64 -18.68
N LEU A 294 -7.93 -13.99 -17.97
CA LEU A 294 -7.70 -12.70 -17.32
C LEU A 294 -6.75 -12.84 -16.12
N TYR A 295 -6.90 -13.89 -15.33
CA TYR A 295 -5.95 -14.21 -14.25
C TYR A 295 -4.55 -14.52 -14.76
N LYS A 296 -4.39 -15.09 -15.97
CA LYS A 296 -3.09 -15.31 -16.59
C LYS A 296 -2.38 -14.00 -16.95
N LEU A 297 -3.12 -12.94 -17.28
CA LEU A 297 -2.57 -11.63 -17.59
C LEU A 297 -2.01 -10.92 -16.34
N ILE A 298 -2.65 -11.12 -15.19
CA ILE A 298 -2.20 -10.53 -13.90
C ILE A 298 -0.91 -11.21 -13.41
N ASN A 299 -0.79 -12.54 -13.67
CA ASN A 299 0.32 -13.35 -13.19
C ASN A 299 1.50 -13.44 -14.18
N LYS A 300 1.40 -12.83 -15.36
CA LYS A 300 2.56 -12.63 -16.22
C LYS A 300 3.45 -11.53 -15.59
N LYS A 301 4.50 -11.98 -14.89
CA LYS A 301 5.62 -11.14 -14.45
C LYS A 301 6.37 -10.56 -15.64
#